data_3478e419cbb96ebeff82411daa1627db
#
_entry.id   3478e419cbb96ebeff82411daa1627db
#
_cell.length_a   1.000
_cell.length_b   1.000
_cell.length_c   1.000
_cell.angle_alpha   90.00
_cell.angle_beta   90.00
_cell.angle_gamma   90.00
#
_symmetry.space_group_name_H-M   'P 1'
#
loop_
_entity.id
_entity.type
_entity.pdbx_description
1 polymer ?
#
loop_
_entity_poly.entity_id
_entity_poly.type
_entity_poly.pdbx_seq_one_letter_code
_entity_poly.pdbx_strand_id
1 'polypeptide(L)'
;MQYTAIAVMTKTYINCMLNKRKNKDYIPDDKTTIKHVDEILKFLSVMTGDSRYEEILSDKEGVSNMCDVAQRLEDRGIEKGMKAGIEKGIKVGIKQGLQKGREEGNQMIYSLVEDKSISMEKGAQKLGISVEKLRANMINAGYKCPDME
;
A
#
# COMPACT_ATOMS: atom_id res chain seq x y z
N MET A 1 1.88 9.38 -44.91
CA MET A 1 0.55 9.38 -44.29
C MET A 1 0.49 8.75 -42.89
N GLN A 2 1.38 7.82 -42.51
CA GLN A 2 1.37 7.18 -41.17
C GLN A 2 1.71 8.13 -40.00
N TYR A 3 2.64 9.08 -40.22
CA TYR A 3 3.06 10.02 -39.16
C TYR A 3 1.97 10.99 -38.71
N THR A 4 1.02 11.33 -39.58
CA THR A 4 -0.11 12.21 -39.28
C THR A 4 -1.11 11.54 -38.35
N ALA A 5 -1.35 10.23 -38.50
CA ALA A 5 -2.27 9.47 -37.66
C ALA A 5 -1.73 9.33 -36.23
N ILE A 6 -0.45 9.01 -36.09
CA ILE A 6 0.23 8.91 -34.76
C ILE A 6 0.20 10.28 -34.05
N ALA A 7 0.53 11.37 -34.76
CA ALA A 7 0.54 12.70 -34.18
C ALA A 7 -0.86 13.15 -33.69
N VAL A 8 -1.90 12.86 -34.48
CA VAL A 8 -3.29 13.16 -34.07
C VAL A 8 -3.71 12.35 -32.85
N MET A 9 -3.41 11.05 -32.83
CA MET A 9 -3.75 10.17 -31.70
C MET A 9 -2.99 10.55 -30.42
N THR A 10 -1.70 10.90 -30.55
CA THR A 10 -0.91 11.36 -29.40
C THR A 10 -1.49 12.67 -28.84
N LYS A 11 -1.91 13.60 -29.69
CA LYS A 11 -2.55 14.84 -29.27
C LYS A 11 -3.88 14.59 -28.54
N THR A 12 -4.69 13.70 -29.05
CA THR A 12 -5.96 13.31 -28.41
C THR A 12 -5.74 12.66 -27.05
N TYR A 13 -4.78 11.75 -26.95
CA TYR A 13 -4.41 11.11 -25.68
C TYR A 13 -3.92 12.14 -24.65
N ILE A 14 -3.02 13.03 -25.04
CA ILE A 14 -2.50 14.09 -24.14
C ILE A 14 -3.65 15.00 -23.69
N ASN A 15 -4.54 15.38 -24.57
CA ASN A 15 -5.70 16.21 -24.21
C ASN A 15 -6.64 15.48 -23.25
N CYS A 16 -6.93 14.21 -23.48
CA CYS A 16 -7.71 13.38 -22.59
C CYS A 16 -7.10 13.32 -21.19
N MET A 17 -5.81 13.04 -21.07
CA MET A 17 -5.09 12.96 -19.79
C MET A 17 -5.01 14.31 -19.08
N LEU A 18 -4.79 15.42 -19.81
CA LEU A 18 -4.74 16.77 -19.24
C LEU A 18 -6.12 17.20 -18.72
N ASN A 19 -7.19 16.91 -19.44
CA ASN A 19 -8.55 17.23 -19.03
C ASN A 19 -8.97 16.41 -17.80
N LYS A 20 -8.63 15.11 -17.74
CA LYS A 20 -8.90 14.28 -16.58
C LYS A 20 -8.10 14.71 -15.36
N ARG A 21 -6.87 15.19 -15.55
CA ARG A 21 -6.05 15.77 -14.46
C ARG A 21 -6.64 17.07 -13.89
N LYS A 22 -7.27 17.89 -14.73
CA LYS A 22 -7.93 19.15 -14.33
C LYS A 22 -9.28 18.92 -13.70
N ASN A 23 -10.03 17.95 -14.19
CA ASN A 23 -11.35 17.58 -13.72
C ASN A 23 -11.42 16.06 -13.57
N LYS A 24 -11.48 15.57 -12.33
CA LYS A 24 -11.52 14.14 -12.01
C LYS A 24 -12.76 13.44 -12.57
N ASP A 25 -13.86 14.19 -12.73
CA ASP A 25 -15.13 13.68 -13.27
C ASP A 25 -15.19 13.79 -14.80
N TYR A 26 -14.10 14.22 -15.44
CA TYR A 26 -14.05 14.30 -16.90
C TYR A 26 -14.15 12.90 -17.51
N ILE A 27 -15.20 12.71 -18.30
CA ILE A 27 -15.38 11.51 -19.11
C ILE A 27 -14.85 11.83 -20.50
N PRO A 28 -13.84 11.08 -20.99
CA PRO A 28 -13.36 11.28 -22.35
C PRO A 28 -14.45 10.99 -23.37
N ASP A 29 -14.63 11.90 -24.33
CA ASP A 29 -15.65 11.76 -25.37
C ASP A 29 -15.06 11.52 -26.78
N ASP A 30 -13.74 11.35 -26.87
CA ASP A 30 -13.10 11.04 -28.15
C ASP A 30 -13.19 9.55 -28.46
N LYS A 31 -14.11 9.21 -29.34
CA LYS A 31 -14.38 7.85 -29.85
C LYS A 31 -13.66 7.55 -31.16
N THR A 32 -12.63 8.33 -31.51
CA THR A 32 -11.84 8.06 -32.72
C THR A 32 -11.22 6.68 -32.65
N THR A 33 -11.66 5.79 -33.54
CA THR A 33 -11.19 4.39 -33.57
C THR A 33 -9.71 4.29 -33.94
N ILE A 34 -8.97 3.54 -33.16
CA ILE A 34 -7.57 3.20 -33.43
C ILE A 34 -7.53 1.98 -34.36
N LYS A 35 -6.91 2.13 -35.54
CA LYS A 35 -6.77 1.00 -36.48
C LYS A 35 -5.63 0.03 -36.12
N HIS A 36 -4.60 0.52 -35.40
CA HIS A 36 -3.37 -0.24 -35.08
C HIS A 36 -3.07 -0.11 -33.59
N VAL A 37 -3.93 -0.67 -32.76
CA VAL A 37 -3.80 -0.59 -31.28
C VAL A 37 -2.45 -1.14 -30.80
N ASP A 38 -2.03 -2.27 -31.35
CA ASP A 38 -0.79 -2.95 -30.97
C ASP A 38 0.46 -2.10 -31.18
N GLU A 39 0.54 -1.46 -32.37
CA GLU A 39 1.67 -0.61 -32.72
C GLU A 39 1.73 0.65 -31.86
N ILE A 40 0.57 1.23 -31.58
CA ILE A 40 0.47 2.42 -30.75
C ILE A 40 0.83 2.12 -29.29
N LEU A 41 0.33 1.03 -28.72
CA LEU A 41 0.65 0.64 -27.35
C LEU A 41 2.14 0.31 -27.18
N LYS A 42 2.74 -0.40 -28.14
CA LYS A 42 4.20 -0.64 -28.16
C LYS A 42 4.99 0.65 -28.27
N PHE A 43 4.57 1.56 -29.16
CA PHE A 43 5.21 2.85 -29.29
C PHE A 43 5.13 3.67 -27.99
N LEU A 44 3.97 3.71 -27.35
CA LEU A 44 3.78 4.41 -26.07
C LEU A 44 4.61 3.79 -24.95
N SER A 45 4.70 2.46 -24.86
CA SER A 45 5.55 1.76 -23.89
C SER A 45 7.01 2.19 -24.02
N VAL A 46 7.54 2.17 -25.24
CA VAL A 46 8.93 2.57 -25.51
C VAL A 46 9.17 4.06 -25.23
N MET A 47 8.25 4.93 -25.66
CA MET A 47 8.41 6.39 -25.52
C MET A 47 8.27 6.88 -24.08
N THR A 48 7.44 6.23 -23.28
CA THR A 48 7.18 6.64 -21.89
C THR A 48 7.98 5.83 -20.88
N GLY A 49 8.50 4.66 -21.25
CA GLY A 49 9.08 3.66 -20.35
C GLY A 49 8.05 3.03 -19.41
N ASP A 50 6.75 3.15 -19.71
CA ASP A 50 5.67 2.65 -18.87
C ASP A 50 5.20 1.26 -19.33
N SER A 51 5.54 0.23 -18.55
CA SER A 51 5.19 -1.17 -18.85
C SER A 51 3.68 -1.45 -18.84
N ARG A 52 2.87 -0.55 -18.28
CA ARG A 52 1.40 -0.73 -18.26
C ARG A 52 0.79 -0.75 -19.65
N TYR A 53 1.43 -0.10 -20.64
CA TYR A 53 0.99 -0.19 -22.04
C TYR A 53 1.15 -1.60 -22.61
N GLU A 54 2.20 -2.34 -22.23
CA GLU A 54 2.40 -3.74 -22.62
C GLU A 54 1.38 -4.66 -21.93
N GLU A 55 1.05 -4.37 -20.68
CA GLU A 55 -0.01 -5.08 -19.95
C GLU A 55 -1.37 -4.89 -20.64
N ILE A 56 -1.67 -3.68 -21.15
CA ILE A 56 -2.90 -3.42 -21.93
C ILE A 56 -2.85 -4.14 -23.26
N LEU A 57 -1.68 -4.23 -23.89
CA LEU A 57 -1.50 -4.95 -25.15
C LEU A 57 -1.84 -6.44 -25.00
N SER A 58 -1.48 -7.06 -23.88
CA SER A 58 -1.79 -8.47 -23.62
C SER A 58 -3.29 -8.73 -23.41
N ASP A 59 -4.05 -7.70 -23.00
CA ASP A 59 -5.49 -7.74 -22.74
C ASP A 59 -6.20 -6.60 -23.49
N LYS A 60 -6.00 -6.57 -24.82
CA LYS A 60 -6.49 -5.48 -25.67
C LYS A 60 -7.97 -5.60 -26.08
N GLU A 61 -8.65 -6.67 -25.72
CA GLU A 61 -10.05 -6.87 -26.01
C GLU A 61 -10.89 -5.70 -25.50
N GLY A 62 -11.69 -5.09 -26.37
CA GLY A 62 -12.49 -3.91 -26.06
C GLY A 62 -11.73 -2.57 -26.04
N VAL A 63 -10.45 -2.53 -26.42
CA VAL A 63 -9.73 -1.26 -26.65
C VAL A 63 -9.97 -0.82 -28.09
N SER A 64 -10.73 0.25 -28.26
CA SER A 64 -11.09 0.78 -29.57
C SER A 64 -10.59 2.20 -29.83
N ASN A 65 -10.27 2.95 -28.80
CA ASN A 65 -9.82 4.35 -28.86
C ASN A 65 -8.85 4.70 -27.74
N MET A 66 -8.24 5.89 -27.80
CA MET A 66 -7.26 6.32 -26.79
C MET A 66 -7.89 6.57 -25.41
N CYS A 67 -9.19 6.81 -25.34
CA CYS A 67 -9.87 6.95 -24.06
C CYS A 67 -10.00 5.62 -23.33
N ASP A 68 -10.22 4.51 -24.06
CA ASP A 68 -10.21 3.16 -23.49
C ASP A 68 -8.81 2.85 -22.90
N VAL A 69 -7.74 3.23 -23.62
CA VAL A 69 -6.36 3.09 -23.11
C VAL A 69 -6.17 3.89 -21.84
N ALA A 70 -6.57 5.16 -21.81
CA ALA A 70 -6.45 6.02 -20.65
C ALA A 70 -7.23 5.48 -19.44
N GLN A 71 -8.45 4.99 -19.66
CA GLN A 71 -9.26 4.39 -18.60
C GLN A 71 -8.58 3.15 -18.02
N ARG A 72 -8.09 2.25 -18.87
CA ARG A 72 -7.39 1.04 -18.39
C ARG A 72 -6.11 1.35 -17.62
N LEU A 73 -5.35 2.37 -18.04
CA LEU A 73 -4.17 2.82 -17.28
C LEU A 73 -4.54 3.32 -15.89
N GLU A 74 -5.64 4.05 -15.79
CA GLU A 74 -6.14 4.54 -14.50
C GLU A 74 -6.60 3.38 -13.61
N ASP A 75 -7.42 2.48 -14.14
CA ASP A 75 -7.95 1.33 -13.40
C ASP A 75 -6.81 0.45 -12.87
N ARG A 76 -5.79 0.18 -13.69
CA ARG A 76 -4.60 -0.56 -13.26
C ARG A 76 -3.77 0.21 -12.23
N GLY A 77 -3.71 1.54 -12.36
CA GLY A 77 -3.06 2.39 -11.36
C GLY A 77 -3.76 2.30 -10.00
N ILE A 78 -5.08 2.38 -10.00
CA ILE A 78 -5.92 2.24 -8.80
C ILE A 78 -5.74 0.84 -8.19
N GLU A 79 -5.81 -0.21 -9.00
CA GLU A 79 -5.66 -1.59 -8.54
C GLU A 79 -4.28 -1.83 -7.88
N LYS A 80 -3.21 -1.41 -8.55
CA LYS A 80 -1.84 -1.51 -8.00
C LYS A 80 -1.69 -0.70 -6.70
N GLY A 81 -2.24 0.52 -6.69
CA GLY A 81 -2.23 1.37 -5.50
C GLY A 81 -3.01 0.76 -4.33
N MET A 82 -4.17 0.19 -4.60
CA MET A 82 -5.00 -0.49 -3.61
C MET A 82 -4.30 -1.72 -3.03
N LYS A 83 -3.74 -2.60 -3.89
CA LYS A 83 -2.98 -3.79 -3.45
C LYS A 83 -1.80 -3.39 -2.55
N ALA A 84 -1.00 -2.41 -2.99
CA ALA A 84 0.13 -1.93 -2.20
C ALA A 84 -0.31 -1.29 -0.87
N GLY A 85 -1.40 -0.54 -0.88
CA GLY A 85 -1.99 0.07 0.32
C GLY A 85 -2.48 -0.97 1.33
N ILE A 86 -3.21 -1.99 0.87
CA ILE A 86 -3.68 -3.09 1.71
C ILE A 86 -2.50 -3.86 2.32
N GLU A 87 -1.51 -4.24 1.50
CA GLU A 87 -0.34 -4.98 1.97
C GLU A 87 0.44 -4.20 3.04
N LYS A 88 0.66 -2.90 2.80
CA LYS A 88 1.30 -2.02 3.78
C LYS A 88 0.46 -1.87 5.04
N GLY A 89 -0.85 -1.69 4.90
CA GLY A 89 -1.77 -1.59 6.03
C GLY A 89 -1.77 -2.83 6.90
N ILE A 90 -1.82 -4.02 6.30
CA ILE A 90 -1.75 -5.31 7.02
C ILE A 90 -0.42 -5.42 7.78
N LYS A 91 0.73 -5.16 7.12
CA LYS A 91 2.05 -5.22 7.78
C LYS A 91 2.14 -4.29 8.98
N VAL A 92 1.68 -3.05 8.83
CA VAL A 92 1.67 -2.06 9.92
C VAL A 92 0.71 -2.49 11.03
N GLY A 93 -0.50 -2.92 10.68
CA GLY A 93 -1.50 -3.36 11.66
C GLY A 93 -1.04 -4.57 12.48
N ILE A 94 -0.45 -5.58 11.84
CA ILE A 94 0.13 -6.74 12.55
C ILE A 94 1.23 -6.29 13.51
N LYS A 95 2.16 -5.44 13.04
CA LYS A 95 3.27 -4.95 13.88
C LYS A 95 2.75 -4.19 15.11
N GLN A 96 1.81 -3.28 14.91
CA GLN A 96 1.20 -2.50 15.99
C GLN A 96 0.40 -3.40 16.95
N GLY A 97 -0.38 -4.35 16.42
CA GLY A 97 -1.15 -5.29 17.22
C GLY A 97 -0.26 -6.18 18.09
N LEU A 98 0.83 -6.72 17.53
CA LEU A 98 1.80 -7.52 18.28
C LEU A 98 2.51 -6.70 19.37
N GLN A 99 2.89 -5.45 19.06
CA GLN A 99 3.51 -4.58 20.04
C GLN A 99 2.55 -4.26 21.19
N LYS A 100 1.33 -3.84 20.87
CA LYS A 100 0.29 -3.53 21.86
C LYS A 100 -0.05 -4.74 22.73
N GLY A 101 -0.26 -5.91 22.11
CA GLY A 101 -0.53 -7.14 22.86
C GLY A 101 0.62 -7.55 23.77
N ARG A 102 1.87 -7.32 23.36
CA ARG A 102 3.05 -7.56 24.22
C ARG A 102 3.10 -6.59 25.39
N GLU A 103 2.83 -5.29 25.15
CA GLU A 103 2.79 -4.28 26.20
C GLU A 103 1.68 -4.55 27.23
N GLU A 104 0.48 -4.88 26.76
CA GLU A 104 -0.63 -5.27 27.63
C GLU A 104 -0.32 -6.53 28.45
N GLY A 105 0.26 -7.55 27.82
CA GLY A 105 0.70 -8.76 28.51
C GLY A 105 1.78 -8.50 29.56
N ASN A 106 2.74 -7.63 29.27
CA ASN A 106 3.76 -7.22 30.22
C ASN A 106 3.15 -6.48 31.42
N GLN A 107 2.25 -5.53 31.17
CA GLN A 107 1.56 -4.76 32.22
C GLN A 107 0.74 -5.70 33.14
N MET A 108 0.09 -6.71 32.57
CA MET A 108 -0.63 -7.71 33.38
C MET A 108 0.31 -8.46 34.31
N ILE A 109 1.48 -8.88 33.84
CA ILE A 109 2.49 -9.55 34.69
C ILE A 109 3.01 -8.58 35.76
N TYR A 110 3.27 -7.31 35.41
CA TYR A 110 3.75 -6.32 36.38
C TYR A 110 2.74 -6.09 37.51
N SER A 111 1.45 -5.98 37.17
CA SER A 111 0.37 -5.86 38.17
C SER A 111 0.32 -7.09 39.10
N LEU A 112 0.45 -8.31 38.56
CA LEU A 112 0.45 -9.55 39.36
C LEU A 112 1.70 -9.67 40.26
N VAL A 113 2.82 -9.08 39.87
CA VAL A 113 4.02 -9.01 40.71
C VAL A 113 3.88 -7.94 41.78
N GLU A 114 3.35 -6.77 41.45
CA GLU A 114 3.14 -5.63 42.38
C GLU A 114 2.17 -6.00 43.50
N ASP A 115 1.07 -6.69 43.18
CA ASP A 115 0.08 -7.15 44.19
C ASP A 115 0.50 -8.45 44.90
N LYS A 116 1.72 -8.93 44.68
CA LYS A 116 2.29 -10.15 45.29
C LYS A 116 1.56 -11.46 44.92
N SER A 117 0.71 -11.45 43.88
CA SER A 117 0.02 -12.65 43.39
C SER A 117 1.00 -13.67 42.75
N ILE A 118 2.09 -13.18 42.18
CA ILE A 118 3.23 -14.00 41.71
C ILE A 118 4.57 -13.40 42.18
N SER A 119 5.58 -14.25 42.35
CA SER A 119 6.93 -13.77 42.71
C SER A 119 7.62 -13.14 41.49
N MET A 120 8.66 -12.31 41.75
CA MET A 120 9.50 -11.70 40.74
C MET A 120 10.13 -12.75 39.78
N GLU A 121 10.57 -13.89 40.32
CA GLU A 121 11.17 -14.98 39.54
C GLU A 121 10.14 -15.60 38.59
N LYS A 122 8.90 -15.84 39.08
CA LYS A 122 7.81 -16.34 38.22
C LYS A 122 7.41 -15.33 37.15
N GLY A 123 7.35 -14.05 37.49
CA GLY A 123 7.09 -12.99 36.53
C GLY A 123 8.16 -12.92 35.44
N ALA A 124 9.43 -12.93 35.82
CA ALA A 124 10.58 -12.94 34.91
C ALA A 124 10.57 -14.18 34.00
N GLN A 125 10.29 -15.35 34.56
CA GLN A 125 10.19 -16.60 33.80
C GLN A 125 9.04 -16.54 32.74
N LYS A 126 7.88 -16.01 33.10
CA LYS A 126 6.74 -15.85 32.17
C LYS A 126 7.06 -14.92 31.00
N LEU A 127 7.85 -13.87 31.24
CA LEU A 127 8.27 -12.93 30.22
C LEU A 127 9.56 -13.34 29.47
N GLY A 128 10.23 -14.43 29.92
CA GLY A 128 11.48 -14.91 29.33
C GLY A 128 12.65 -13.92 29.47
N ILE A 129 12.70 -13.17 30.59
CA ILE A 129 13.72 -12.16 30.88
C ILE A 129 14.34 -12.43 32.27
N SER A 130 15.48 -11.76 32.58
CA SER A 130 16.07 -11.85 33.91
C SER A 130 15.27 -11.03 34.93
N VAL A 131 15.41 -11.36 36.21
CA VAL A 131 14.73 -10.67 37.31
C VAL A 131 15.13 -9.19 37.38
N GLU A 132 16.42 -8.89 37.15
CA GLU A 132 16.95 -7.52 37.11
C GLU A 132 16.29 -6.71 35.99
N LYS A 133 16.10 -7.34 34.83
CA LYS A 133 15.42 -6.71 33.69
C LYS A 133 13.93 -6.51 33.93
N LEU A 134 13.26 -7.45 34.58
CA LEU A 134 11.88 -7.29 35.00
C LEU A 134 11.73 -6.11 35.93
N ARG A 135 12.59 -6.01 36.97
CA ARG A 135 12.63 -4.91 37.94
C ARG A 135 12.77 -3.56 37.24
N ALA A 136 13.76 -3.43 36.36
CA ALA A 136 13.98 -2.20 35.59
C ALA A 136 12.77 -1.82 34.75
N ASN A 137 12.13 -2.78 34.08
CA ASN A 137 10.96 -2.56 33.24
C ASN A 137 9.73 -2.15 34.07
N MET A 138 9.50 -2.77 35.23
CA MET A 138 8.42 -2.40 36.15
C MET A 138 8.57 -0.97 36.66
N ILE A 139 9.77 -0.59 37.10
CA ILE A 139 10.05 0.78 37.56
C ILE A 139 9.80 1.79 36.43
N ASN A 140 10.32 1.52 35.24
CA ASN A 140 10.13 2.39 34.07
C ASN A 140 8.64 2.51 33.65
N ALA A 141 7.85 1.49 33.91
CA ALA A 141 6.41 1.46 33.65
C ALA A 141 5.56 2.03 34.82
N GLY A 142 6.21 2.45 35.93
CA GLY A 142 5.54 3.06 37.09
C GLY A 142 4.96 2.10 38.11
N TYR A 143 5.34 0.80 38.03
CA TYR A 143 4.92 -0.24 39.00
C TYR A 143 5.89 -0.32 40.18
N LYS A 144 5.38 -0.67 41.35
CA LYS A 144 6.20 -0.88 42.57
C LYS A 144 6.78 -2.29 42.58
N CYS A 145 8.03 -2.40 43.00
CA CYS A 145 8.69 -3.70 43.21
C CYS A 145 8.52 -4.15 44.67
N PRO A 146 8.03 -5.39 44.93
CA PRO A 146 7.78 -5.88 46.31
C PRO A 146 9.00 -5.94 47.24
N ASP A 147 10.21 -6.00 46.65
CA ASP A 147 11.47 -6.16 47.42
C ASP A 147 12.13 -4.81 47.83
N MET A 148 11.40 -3.70 47.73
CA MET A 148 11.89 -2.35 48.08
C MET A 148 11.23 -1.76 49.34
N GLU A 149 10.63 -2.63 50.18
CA GLU A 149 10.16 -2.26 51.52
C GLU A 149 11.22 -2.54 52.58
#